data_5bf2a8dc16ad2059a60d1eaeb0811bd7
#
_entry.id   5bf2a8dc16ad2059a60d1eaeb0811bd7
#
_cell.length_a   1.000
_cell.length_b   1.000
_cell.length_c   1.000
_cell.angle_alpha   90.00
_cell.angle_beta   90.00
_cell.angle_gamma   90.00
#
_symmetry.space_group_name_H-M   'P 1'
#
loop_
_entity.id
_entity.type
_entity.pdbx_description
1 polymer ?
#
loop_
_entity_poly.entity_id
_entity_poly.type
_entity_poly.pdbx_seq_one_letter_code
_entity_poly.pdbx_strand_id
1 'polypeptide(L)'
;MNTDRLVWTSTEVCGRRVKYGVAGEGVPVLFVHGWALGNRAYKRALSRLARLGCRVYAPALPGFGGSATLPARHCGLDAYAAWANAFLAAVSEEGPVVAVGHSFGAAVAAKLAHDFPGRASQLVLINPLGGSVWKSSGDKTRTMAERPLWDWAVSFPKDLLLDRRALLTLAAVVEDAGPNLATNPMGVWRAAELARRIDLAAELDALRRSGMPVRAVWAEGDVIIPKACFESLCEALGRPGTVVRGRHSWLLADPESFAEVMAETVAAAASVPPAAAAARAAG
;
A
#
# COMPACT_ATOMS: atom_id res chain seq x y z
N MET A 1 -22.01 -19.84 -1.97
CA MET A 1 -21.51 -18.95 -0.87
C MET A 1 -21.10 -17.64 -1.50
N ASN A 2 -21.39 -16.50 -0.87
CA ASN A 2 -20.99 -15.19 -1.39
C ASN A 2 -19.50 -15.00 -1.14
N THR A 3 -18.67 -15.36 -2.12
CA THR A 3 -17.19 -15.33 -2.06
C THR A 3 -16.63 -13.92 -1.93
N ASP A 4 -17.42 -12.86 -2.25
CA ASP A 4 -17.01 -11.46 -2.23
C ASP A 4 -16.94 -10.86 -0.82
N ARG A 5 -17.42 -11.59 0.18
CA ARG A 5 -17.40 -11.12 1.57
C ARG A 5 -16.04 -11.36 2.20
N LEU A 6 -15.43 -10.30 2.73
CA LEU A 6 -14.20 -10.41 3.49
C LEU A 6 -14.38 -11.27 4.75
N VAL A 7 -13.54 -12.29 4.84
CA VAL A 7 -13.37 -13.12 6.04
C VAL A 7 -12.10 -12.63 6.75
N TRP A 8 -12.25 -12.29 8.02
CA TRP A 8 -11.13 -11.87 8.86
C TRP A 8 -10.61 -13.07 9.64
N THR A 9 -9.34 -13.37 9.46
CA THR A 9 -8.69 -14.53 10.06
C THR A 9 -7.27 -14.20 10.52
N SER A 10 -6.49 -15.20 10.89
CA SER A 10 -5.09 -15.02 11.27
C SER A 10 -4.25 -16.21 10.83
N THR A 11 -2.98 -15.94 10.57
CA THR A 11 -1.92 -16.93 10.34
C THR A 11 -0.71 -16.58 11.18
N GLU A 12 0.35 -17.37 11.06
CA GLU A 12 1.65 -17.08 11.66
C GLU A 12 2.68 -16.76 10.58
N VAL A 13 3.44 -15.69 10.78
CA VAL A 13 4.57 -15.31 9.94
C VAL A 13 5.80 -15.20 10.83
N CYS A 14 6.82 -15.99 10.54
CA CYS A 14 8.04 -16.08 11.35
C CYS A 14 7.75 -16.30 12.85
N GLY A 15 6.82 -17.20 13.17
CA GLY A 15 6.41 -17.51 14.56
C GLY A 15 5.60 -16.40 15.25
N ARG A 16 5.07 -15.43 14.50
CA ARG A 16 4.29 -14.31 15.04
C ARG A 16 2.91 -14.22 14.41
N ARG A 17 1.90 -13.99 15.24
CA ARG A 17 0.52 -13.88 14.78
C ARG A 17 0.31 -12.66 13.88
N VAL A 18 -0.34 -12.89 12.75
CA VAL A 18 -0.72 -11.88 11.75
C VAL A 18 -2.22 -11.99 11.50
N LYS A 19 -2.94 -10.88 11.65
CA LYS A 19 -4.34 -10.79 11.25
C LYS A 19 -4.44 -10.36 9.79
N TYR A 20 -5.35 -10.96 9.05
CA TYR A 20 -5.58 -10.57 7.64
C TYR A 20 -7.03 -10.76 7.22
N GLY A 21 -7.41 -10.05 6.17
CA GLY A 21 -8.66 -10.26 5.45
C GLY A 21 -8.41 -11.05 4.19
N VAL A 22 -9.31 -11.97 3.86
CA VAL A 22 -9.32 -12.71 2.60
C VAL A 22 -10.72 -12.68 1.98
N ALA A 23 -10.81 -12.51 0.65
CA ALA A 23 -12.07 -12.51 -0.09
C ALA A 23 -11.84 -12.88 -1.55
N GLY A 24 -12.88 -13.37 -2.19
CA GLY A 24 -12.93 -13.63 -3.62
C GLY A 24 -12.11 -14.81 -4.09
N GLU A 25 -12.11 -14.99 -5.40
CA GLU A 25 -11.39 -16.03 -6.14
C GLU A 25 -10.84 -15.42 -7.43
N GLY A 26 -9.85 -16.04 -8.06
CA GLY A 26 -9.26 -15.59 -9.33
C GLY A 26 -7.91 -14.92 -9.16
N VAL A 27 -7.69 -13.74 -9.74
CA VAL A 27 -6.39 -13.06 -9.76
C VAL A 27 -5.90 -12.80 -8.33
N PRO A 28 -4.73 -13.32 -7.91
CA PRO A 28 -4.23 -13.10 -6.57
C PRO A 28 -3.75 -11.66 -6.40
N VAL A 29 -4.25 -10.99 -5.37
CA VAL A 29 -3.93 -9.61 -5.03
C VAL A 29 -3.45 -9.52 -3.59
N LEU A 30 -2.25 -9.01 -3.38
CA LEU A 30 -1.78 -8.58 -2.07
C LEU A 30 -2.09 -7.10 -1.91
N PHE A 31 -2.93 -6.74 -0.93
CA PHE A 31 -3.19 -5.34 -0.58
C PHE A 31 -2.48 -4.94 0.70
N VAL A 32 -1.63 -3.92 0.63
CA VAL A 32 -0.84 -3.40 1.75
C VAL A 32 -1.35 -2.01 2.15
N HIS A 33 -1.83 -1.89 3.40
CA HIS A 33 -2.44 -0.68 3.92
C HIS A 33 -1.43 0.43 4.28
N GLY A 34 -1.93 1.66 4.48
CA GLY A 34 -1.15 2.83 4.86
C GLY A 34 -0.74 2.84 6.34
N TRP A 35 0.17 3.76 6.67
CA TRP A 35 0.61 4.01 8.04
C TRP A 35 -0.55 4.39 8.97
N ALA A 36 -0.43 4.07 10.24
CA ALA A 36 -1.36 4.25 11.35
C ALA A 36 -2.68 3.46 11.23
N LEU A 37 -3.12 3.10 10.02
CA LEU A 37 -4.31 2.27 9.79
C LEU A 37 -3.99 0.79 9.97
N GLY A 38 -5.02 -0.03 9.98
CA GLY A 38 -4.96 -1.46 9.73
C GLY A 38 -5.66 -1.78 8.41
N ASN A 39 -5.87 -3.06 8.17
CA ASN A 39 -6.51 -3.53 6.94
C ASN A 39 -8.04 -3.38 6.94
N ARG A 40 -8.68 -3.21 8.11
CA ARG A 40 -10.14 -3.15 8.24
C ARG A 40 -10.75 -1.85 7.70
N ALA A 41 -10.00 -0.74 7.78
CA ALA A 41 -10.42 0.54 7.19
C ALA A 41 -10.75 0.40 5.69
N TYR A 42 -10.05 -0.49 5.00
CA TYR A 42 -10.16 -0.71 3.56
C TYR A 42 -11.24 -1.72 3.14
N LYS A 43 -12.04 -2.25 4.08
CA LYS A 43 -13.04 -3.33 3.82
C LYS A 43 -13.92 -3.11 2.59
N ARG A 44 -14.33 -1.87 2.33
CA ARG A 44 -15.19 -1.51 1.18
C ARG A 44 -14.41 -1.62 -0.14
N ALA A 45 -13.21 -1.06 -0.21
CA ALA A 45 -12.33 -1.13 -1.37
C ALA A 45 -11.92 -2.58 -1.67
N LEU A 46 -11.55 -3.35 -0.64
CA LEU A 46 -11.18 -4.77 -0.79
C LEU A 46 -12.34 -5.62 -1.30
N SER A 47 -13.57 -5.35 -0.84
CA SER A 47 -14.76 -6.04 -1.37
C SER A 47 -15.02 -5.71 -2.85
N ARG A 48 -14.61 -4.54 -3.34
CA ARG A 48 -14.69 -4.23 -4.78
C ARG A 48 -13.67 -5.00 -5.59
N LEU A 49 -12.44 -5.17 -5.09
CA LEU A 49 -11.44 -6.04 -5.73
C LEU A 49 -11.94 -7.48 -5.86
N ALA A 50 -12.53 -8.03 -4.80
CA ALA A 50 -13.10 -9.38 -4.85
C ALA A 50 -14.17 -9.50 -5.95
N ARG A 51 -15.04 -8.51 -6.12
CA ARG A 51 -16.05 -8.47 -7.20
C ARG A 51 -15.47 -8.30 -8.60
N LEU A 52 -14.26 -7.80 -8.72
CA LEU A 52 -13.53 -7.76 -10.01
C LEU A 52 -12.90 -9.12 -10.38
N GLY A 53 -13.14 -10.18 -9.62
CA GLY A 53 -12.55 -11.50 -9.85
C GLY A 53 -11.13 -11.63 -9.27
N CYS A 54 -10.89 -11.00 -8.13
CA CYS A 54 -9.62 -11.10 -7.42
C CYS A 54 -9.75 -12.00 -6.20
N ARG A 55 -8.72 -12.82 -5.96
CA ARG A 55 -8.44 -13.39 -4.64
C ARG A 55 -7.60 -12.40 -3.83
N VAL A 56 -8.24 -11.72 -2.90
CA VAL A 56 -7.61 -10.63 -2.15
C VAL A 56 -7.02 -11.15 -0.85
N TYR A 57 -5.76 -10.83 -0.59
CA TYR A 57 -5.06 -11.00 0.68
C TYR A 57 -4.71 -9.63 1.23
N ALA A 58 -5.26 -9.28 2.38
CA ALA A 58 -5.07 -7.98 3.01
C ALA A 58 -4.56 -8.15 4.45
N PRO A 59 -3.24 -8.36 4.65
CA PRO A 59 -2.68 -8.45 5.99
C PRO A 59 -2.68 -7.10 6.70
N ALA A 60 -2.83 -7.13 8.02
CA ALA A 60 -2.46 -6.01 8.86
C ALA A 60 -0.93 -6.03 9.03
N LEU A 61 -0.27 -4.95 8.62
CA LEU A 61 1.18 -4.80 8.73
C LEU A 61 1.67 -5.00 10.16
N PRO A 62 2.92 -5.42 10.36
CA PRO A 62 3.48 -5.59 11.69
C PRO A 62 3.31 -4.37 12.59
N GLY A 63 2.69 -4.60 13.74
CA GLY A 63 2.39 -3.56 14.73
C GLY A 63 1.08 -2.80 14.51
N PHE A 64 0.29 -3.17 13.48
CA PHE A 64 -1.00 -2.57 13.17
C PHE A 64 -2.11 -3.62 13.13
N GLY A 65 -3.37 -3.20 13.31
CA GLY A 65 -4.56 -4.05 13.17
C GLY A 65 -4.57 -5.29 14.06
N GLY A 66 -3.76 -5.31 15.13
CA GLY A 66 -3.59 -6.44 16.04
C GLY A 66 -2.64 -7.52 15.55
N SER A 67 -1.83 -7.26 14.53
CA SER A 67 -0.68 -8.08 14.14
C SER A 67 0.52 -7.78 15.05
N ALA A 68 1.35 -8.82 15.31
CA ALA A 68 2.55 -8.67 16.12
C ALA A 68 3.57 -7.72 15.47
N THR A 69 4.30 -6.97 16.28
CA THR A 69 5.35 -6.04 15.80
C THR A 69 6.57 -6.77 15.26
N LEU A 70 7.30 -6.14 14.33
CA LEU A 70 8.65 -6.59 13.99
C LEU A 70 9.60 -6.40 15.19
N PRO A 71 10.64 -7.24 15.31
CA PRO A 71 11.70 -6.99 16.29
C PRO A 71 12.32 -5.61 16.08
N ALA A 72 12.62 -4.90 17.17
CA ALA A 72 13.10 -3.51 17.10
C ALA A 72 14.37 -3.32 16.24
N ARG A 73 15.23 -4.35 16.16
CA ARG A 73 16.42 -4.38 15.33
C ARG A 73 16.16 -4.58 13.81
N HIS A 74 14.93 -4.92 13.43
CA HIS A 74 14.52 -5.21 12.07
C HIS A 74 13.28 -4.38 11.70
N CYS A 75 13.39 -3.06 11.75
CA CYS A 75 12.29 -2.14 11.48
C CYS A 75 12.48 -1.34 10.17
N GLY A 76 13.38 -1.79 9.30
CA GLY A 76 13.59 -1.18 7.98
C GLY A 76 12.52 -1.57 6.97
N LEU A 77 12.48 -0.88 5.83
CA LEU A 77 11.55 -1.17 4.75
C LEU A 77 11.79 -2.56 4.14
N ASP A 78 13.05 -2.99 4.09
CA ASP A 78 13.50 -4.34 3.73
C ASP A 78 12.85 -5.42 4.62
N ALA A 79 12.76 -5.18 5.92
CA ALA A 79 12.12 -6.10 6.85
C ALA A 79 10.59 -6.19 6.63
N TYR A 80 9.93 -5.08 6.28
CA TYR A 80 8.52 -5.10 5.89
C TYR A 80 8.30 -5.85 4.57
N ALA A 81 9.19 -5.70 3.60
CA ALA A 81 9.13 -6.41 2.32
C ALA A 81 9.35 -7.92 2.51
N ALA A 82 10.37 -8.31 3.28
CA ALA A 82 10.64 -9.71 3.63
C ALA A 82 9.47 -10.34 4.40
N TRP A 83 8.88 -9.58 5.32
CA TRP A 83 7.68 -10.02 6.04
C TRP A 83 6.49 -10.21 5.09
N ALA A 84 6.25 -9.32 4.13
CA ALA A 84 5.17 -9.45 3.17
C ALA A 84 5.35 -10.69 2.26
N ASN A 85 6.60 -10.97 1.86
CA ASN A 85 6.92 -12.20 1.14
C ASN A 85 6.65 -13.47 1.99
N ALA A 86 7.08 -13.47 3.26
CA ALA A 86 6.82 -14.56 4.19
C ALA A 86 5.31 -14.72 4.50
N PHE A 87 4.54 -13.62 4.54
CA PHE A 87 3.09 -13.67 4.67
C PHE A 87 2.43 -14.40 3.50
N LEU A 88 2.81 -14.09 2.26
CA LEU A 88 2.27 -14.78 1.08
C LEU A 88 2.54 -16.29 1.14
N ALA A 89 3.74 -16.69 1.55
CA ALA A 89 4.06 -18.11 1.76
C ALA A 89 3.20 -18.73 2.88
N ALA A 90 2.98 -18.01 3.98
CA ALA A 90 2.17 -18.48 5.12
C ALA A 90 0.68 -18.66 4.80
N VAL A 91 0.17 -18.01 3.76
CA VAL A 91 -1.21 -18.20 3.25
C VAL A 91 -1.26 -19.10 2.01
N SER A 92 -0.17 -19.82 1.73
CA SER A 92 -0.03 -20.73 0.59
C SER A 92 -0.23 -20.06 -0.77
N GLU A 93 0.11 -18.78 -0.88
CA GLU A 93 0.16 -18.09 -2.16
C GLU A 93 1.59 -18.10 -2.68
N GLU A 94 1.89 -19.08 -3.52
CA GLU A 94 3.24 -19.33 -4.03
C GLU A 94 3.50 -18.59 -5.36
N GLY A 95 2.44 -18.30 -6.10
CA GLY A 95 2.50 -17.59 -7.38
C GLY A 95 2.75 -16.08 -7.24
N PRO A 96 3.00 -15.41 -8.38
CA PRO A 96 3.10 -13.97 -8.42
C PRO A 96 1.73 -13.31 -8.20
N VAL A 97 1.71 -12.27 -7.38
CA VAL A 97 0.50 -11.51 -7.07
C VAL A 97 0.49 -10.15 -7.78
N VAL A 98 -0.68 -9.56 -7.96
CA VAL A 98 -0.78 -8.11 -8.15
C VAL A 98 -0.55 -7.45 -6.80
N ALA A 99 0.60 -6.78 -6.63
CA ALA A 99 0.92 -6.09 -5.40
C ALA A 99 0.33 -4.67 -5.42
N VAL A 100 -0.60 -4.40 -4.51
CA VAL A 100 -1.30 -3.11 -4.38
C VAL A 100 -0.95 -2.51 -3.04
N GLY A 101 -0.41 -1.30 -3.04
CA GLY A 101 -0.08 -0.61 -1.80
C GLY A 101 -0.64 0.80 -1.75
N HIS A 102 -1.09 1.22 -0.57
CA HIS A 102 -1.52 2.58 -0.31
C HIS A 102 -0.53 3.29 0.63
N SER A 103 -0.09 4.50 0.26
CA SER A 103 0.77 5.34 1.12
C SER A 103 2.06 4.60 1.54
N PHE A 104 2.28 4.37 2.83
CA PHE A 104 3.37 3.54 3.36
C PHE A 104 3.35 2.11 2.78
N GLY A 105 2.16 1.53 2.63
CA GLY A 105 2.01 0.21 2.02
C GLY A 105 2.44 0.17 0.54
N ALA A 106 2.39 1.29 -0.18
CA ALA A 106 2.91 1.38 -1.53
C ALA A 106 4.43 1.22 -1.56
N ALA A 107 5.13 1.82 -0.58
CA ALA A 107 6.57 1.62 -0.45
C ALA A 107 6.93 0.17 -0.09
N VAL A 108 6.15 -0.46 0.79
CA VAL A 108 6.34 -1.89 1.12
C VAL A 108 6.11 -2.77 -0.11
N ALA A 109 5.06 -2.51 -0.90
CA ALA A 109 4.76 -3.26 -2.12
C ALA A 109 5.85 -3.09 -3.20
N ALA A 110 6.36 -1.86 -3.37
CA ALA A 110 7.46 -1.60 -4.30
C ALA A 110 8.74 -2.31 -3.88
N LYS A 111 9.07 -2.26 -2.59
CA LYS A 111 10.25 -2.95 -2.03
C LYS A 111 10.10 -4.47 -2.12
N LEU A 112 8.90 -5.03 -1.89
CA LEU A 112 8.61 -6.45 -2.12
C LEU A 112 8.88 -6.85 -3.58
N ALA A 113 8.36 -6.08 -4.55
CA ALA A 113 8.55 -6.37 -5.97
C ALA A 113 10.02 -6.29 -6.40
N HIS A 114 10.80 -5.39 -5.80
CA HIS A 114 12.22 -5.21 -6.07
C HIS A 114 13.08 -6.33 -5.43
N ASP A 115 12.90 -6.57 -4.12
CA ASP A 115 13.79 -7.46 -3.35
C ASP A 115 13.46 -8.94 -3.57
N PHE A 116 12.26 -9.25 -4.04
CA PHE A 116 11.79 -10.60 -4.31
C PHE A 116 11.26 -10.69 -5.75
N PRO A 117 12.16 -10.70 -6.76
CA PRO A 117 11.79 -10.84 -8.16
C PRO A 117 10.89 -12.06 -8.35
N GLY A 118 9.80 -11.86 -9.11
CA GLY A 118 8.81 -12.90 -9.34
C GLY A 118 7.69 -13.01 -8.32
N ARG A 119 7.75 -12.31 -7.18
CA ARG A 119 6.62 -12.29 -6.23
C ARG A 119 5.52 -11.32 -6.63
N ALA A 120 5.79 -10.35 -7.48
CA ALA A 120 4.78 -9.48 -8.06
C ALA A 120 4.74 -9.65 -9.58
N SER A 121 3.55 -9.83 -10.15
CA SER A 121 3.30 -9.80 -11.59
C SER A 121 3.04 -8.39 -12.08
N GLN A 122 2.45 -7.55 -11.23
CA GLN A 122 2.16 -6.14 -11.46
C GLN A 122 2.20 -5.39 -10.12
N LEU A 123 2.47 -4.09 -10.18
CA LEU A 123 2.57 -3.22 -9.03
C LEU A 123 1.62 -2.02 -9.18
N VAL A 124 0.76 -1.78 -8.18
CA VAL A 124 -0.11 -0.60 -8.12
C VAL A 124 0.22 0.20 -6.88
N LEU A 125 0.66 1.43 -7.08
CA LEU A 125 1.08 2.36 -6.04
C LEU A 125 0.05 3.47 -5.90
N ILE A 126 -0.67 3.53 -4.78
CA ILE A 126 -1.76 4.47 -4.54
C ILE A 126 -1.32 5.51 -3.53
N ASN A 127 -1.35 6.79 -3.91
CA ASN A 127 -0.87 7.90 -3.09
C ASN A 127 0.48 7.56 -2.43
N PRO A 128 1.49 7.14 -3.23
CA PRO A 128 2.64 6.39 -2.74
C PRO A 128 3.64 7.27 -1.98
N LEU A 129 4.19 6.74 -0.89
CA LEU A 129 5.51 7.12 -0.38
C LEU A 129 6.59 6.50 -1.27
N GLY A 130 7.73 7.18 -1.39
CA GLY A 130 8.88 6.67 -2.14
C GLY A 130 9.51 7.69 -3.08
N GLY A 131 8.82 8.81 -3.37
CA GLY A 131 9.46 9.98 -3.98
C GLY A 131 10.26 10.77 -2.94
N SER A 132 11.38 11.31 -3.35
CA SER A 132 12.33 11.99 -2.45
C SER A 132 12.04 13.48 -2.25
N VAL A 133 11.23 14.10 -3.08
CA VAL A 133 11.07 15.56 -3.15
C VAL A 133 9.89 16.05 -2.30
N TRP A 134 10.16 17.07 -1.47
CA TRP A 134 9.16 17.84 -0.75
C TRP A 134 9.36 19.34 -1.01
N LYS A 135 8.28 20.07 -1.28
CA LYS A 135 8.29 21.53 -1.38
C LYS A 135 7.61 22.12 -0.15
N SER A 136 8.33 22.96 0.59
CA SER A 136 7.75 23.75 1.68
C SER A 136 7.13 25.05 1.16
N SER A 137 6.28 25.70 1.98
CA SER A 137 5.81 27.06 1.73
C SER A 137 7.02 27.98 1.53
N GLY A 138 7.24 28.48 0.31
CA GLY A 138 8.40 29.33 -0.04
C GLY A 138 9.28 28.75 -1.15
N ASP A 139 8.79 27.81 -1.92
CA ASP A 139 9.39 27.26 -3.16
C ASP A 139 10.75 26.56 -3.01
N LYS A 140 11.24 26.40 -1.77
CA LYS A 140 12.47 25.63 -1.54
C LYS A 140 12.20 24.14 -1.65
N THR A 141 12.84 23.52 -2.63
CA THR A 141 12.84 22.05 -2.77
C THR A 141 13.67 21.45 -1.63
N ARG A 142 13.09 20.52 -0.90
CA ARG A 142 13.70 19.77 0.21
C ARG A 142 13.46 18.28 0.00
N THR A 143 14.13 17.45 0.79
CA THR A 143 13.85 16.02 0.82
C THR A 143 12.66 15.73 1.74
N MET A 144 11.93 14.62 1.45
CA MET A 144 10.85 14.15 2.34
C MET A 144 11.37 13.87 3.76
N ALA A 145 12.64 13.49 3.91
CA ALA A 145 13.27 13.27 5.21
C ALA A 145 13.35 14.54 6.09
N GLU A 146 13.34 15.72 5.49
CA GLU A 146 13.36 17.00 6.20
C GLU A 146 11.95 17.47 6.61
N ARG A 147 10.89 16.78 6.13
CA ARG A 147 9.51 17.13 6.49
C ARG A 147 9.24 16.80 7.95
N PRO A 148 8.84 17.78 8.79
CA PRO A 148 8.59 17.54 10.20
C PRO A 148 7.40 16.60 10.41
N LEU A 149 7.47 15.69 11.38
CA LEU A 149 6.35 14.78 11.69
C LEU A 149 5.08 15.52 12.17
N TRP A 150 5.23 16.69 12.80
CA TRP A 150 4.09 17.51 13.21
C TRP A 150 3.30 18.04 12.00
N ASP A 151 3.95 18.25 10.84
CA ASP A 151 3.26 18.65 9.61
C ASP A 151 2.33 17.55 9.10
N TRP A 152 2.72 16.29 9.25
CA TRP A 152 1.85 15.15 8.97
C TRP A 152 0.67 15.09 9.95
N ALA A 153 0.93 15.30 11.25
CA ALA A 153 -0.11 15.30 12.27
C ALA A 153 -1.18 16.39 12.03
N VAL A 154 -0.80 17.55 11.49
CA VAL A 154 -1.72 18.63 11.10
C VAL A 154 -2.42 18.31 9.76
N SER A 155 -1.73 17.67 8.84
CA SER A 155 -2.27 17.38 7.50
C SER A 155 -3.31 16.25 7.53
N PHE A 156 -3.15 15.23 8.39
CA PHE A 156 -4.10 14.13 8.51
C PHE A 156 -5.55 14.56 8.85
N PRO A 157 -5.80 15.38 9.88
CA PRO A 157 -7.14 15.89 10.13
C PRO A 157 -7.72 16.71 8.96
N LYS A 158 -6.88 17.50 8.28
CA LYS A 158 -7.30 18.26 7.11
C LYS A 158 -7.73 17.35 5.95
N ASP A 159 -7.01 16.26 5.72
CA ASP A 159 -7.37 15.26 4.69
C ASP A 159 -8.75 14.66 4.96
N LEU A 160 -9.03 14.31 6.21
CA LEU A 160 -10.29 13.70 6.61
C LEU A 160 -11.47 14.68 6.62
N LEU A 161 -11.28 15.90 7.16
CA LEU A 161 -12.38 16.85 7.38
C LEU A 161 -12.84 17.56 6.10
N LEU A 162 -11.99 17.65 5.09
CA LEU A 162 -12.32 18.33 3.84
C LEU A 162 -12.91 17.40 2.77
N ASP A 163 -13.08 16.11 3.06
CA ASP A 163 -13.76 15.17 2.17
C ASP A 163 -15.28 15.31 2.29
N ARG A 164 -16.01 15.33 1.17
CA ARG A 164 -17.48 15.32 1.15
C ARG A 164 -18.10 14.08 1.80
N ARG A 165 -17.32 12.98 1.89
CA ARG A 165 -17.67 11.73 2.58
C ARG A 165 -16.94 11.57 3.92
N ALA A 166 -16.52 12.70 4.51
CA ALA A 166 -15.69 12.77 5.72
C ALA A 166 -16.15 11.86 6.87
N LEU A 167 -17.47 11.82 7.13
CA LEU A 167 -17.98 11.02 8.25
C LEU A 167 -17.75 9.52 8.09
N LEU A 168 -17.87 8.98 6.87
CA LEU A 168 -17.64 7.55 6.62
C LEU A 168 -16.15 7.20 6.70
N THR A 169 -15.31 8.08 6.17
CA THR A 169 -13.85 7.91 6.21
C THR A 169 -13.33 8.08 7.63
N LEU A 170 -13.80 9.10 8.35
CA LEU A 170 -13.42 9.38 9.73
C LEU A 170 -13.75 8.21 10.66
N ALA A 171 -14.97 7.66 10.57
CA ALA A 171 -15.36 6.51 11.38
C ALA A 171 -14.43 5.31 11.14
N ALA A 172 -14.17 4.96 9.86
CA ALA A 172 -13.28 3.86 9.51
C ALA A 172 -11.84 4.08 10.00
N VAL A 173 -11.35 5.33 9.93
CA VAL A 173 -10.00 5.69 10.40
C VAL A 173 -9.92 5.62 11.92
N VAL A 174 -10.89 6.17 12.64
CA VAL A 174 -10.90 6.16 14.11
C VAL A 174 -11.02 4.73 14.65
N GLU A 175 -11.90 3.92 14.07
CA GLU A 175 -12.07 2.51 14.47
C GLU A 175 -10.79 1.68 14.26
N ASP A 176 -10.01 1.99 13.26
CA ASP A 176 -8.84 1.19 12.87
C ASP A 176 -7.52 1.77 13.40
N ALA A 177 -7.34 3.10 13.37
CA ALA A 177 -6.14 3.77 13.89
C ALA A 177 -6.13 3.93 15.42
N GLY A 178 -7.30 4.17 16.03
CA GLY A 178 -7.41 4.38 17.48
C GLY A 178 -6.78 3.26 18.30
N PRO A 179 -7.16 1.99 18.09
CA PRO A 179 -6.52 0.85 18.77
C PRO A 179 -5.01 0.77 18.54
N ASN A 180 -4.51 1.07 17.34
CA ASN A 180 -3.07 1.04 17.04
C ASN A 180 -2.32 2.08 17.87
N LEU A 181 -2.83 3.31 17.94
CA LEU A 181 -2.26 4.39 18.73
C LEU A 181 -2.30 4.08 20.24
N ALA A 182 -3.39 3.48 20.73
CA ALA A 182 -3.56 3.15 22.14
C ALA A 182 -2.68 1.99 22.57
N THR A 183 -2.52 0.95 21.75
CA THR A 183 -1.84 -0.30 22.15
C THR A 183 -0.36 -0.34 21.72
N ASN A 184 0.04 0.42 20.70
CA ASN A 184 1.40 0.40 20.16
C ASN A 184 1.90 1.78 19.68
N PRO A 185 1.84 2.84 20.53
CA PRO A 185 2.23 4.20 20.12
C PRO A 185 3.68 4.28 19.62
N MET A 186 4.60 3.53 20.24
CA MET A 186 6.00 3.50 19.84
C MET A 186 6.21 2.83 18.47
N GLY A 187 5.44 1.80 18.14
CA GLY A 187 5.47 1.16 16.82
C GLY A 187 4.94 2.10 15.73
N VAL A 188 3.84 2.80 16.01
CA VAL A 188 3.28 3.83 15.12
C VAL A 188 4.30 4.95 14.86
N TRP A 189 4.98 5.43 15.91
CA TRP A 189 6.04 6.45 15.79
C TRP A 189 7.22 5.96 14.96
N ARG A 190 7.74 4.76 15.21
CA ARG A 190 8.87 4.18 14.45
C ARG A 190 8.53 4.03 12.97
N ALA A 191 7.30 3.59 12.67
CA ALA A 191 6.85 3.50 11.28
C ALA A 191 6.72 4.88 10.62
N ALA A 192 6.35 5.94 11.35
CA ALA A 192 6.35 7.31 10.84
C ALA A 192 7.78 7.80 10.54
N GLU A 193 8.71 7.54 11.46
CA GLU A 193 10.13 7.88 11.26
C GLU A 193 10.74 7.14 10.07
N LEU A 194 10.38 5.87 9.86
CA LEU A 194 10.75 5.14 8.67
C LEU A 194 10.11 5.79 7.42
N ALA A 195 8.80 6.02 7.45
CA ALA A 195 8.03 6.51 6.32
C ALA A 195 8.58 7.82 5.73
N ARG A 196 8.97 8.78 6.59
CA ARG A 196 9.52 10.06 6.11
C ARG A 196 10.91 9.95 5.45
N ARG A 197 11.65 8.88 5.72
CA ARG A 197 13.00 8.64 5.19
C ARG A 197 13.01 7.74 3.95
N ILE A 198 11.85 7.26 3.52
CA ILE A 198 11.76 6.39 2.35
C ILE A 198 12.07 7.20 1.10
N ASP A 199 13.09 6.73 0.38
CA ASP A 199 13.42 7.11 -0.98
C ASP A 199 13.57 5.82 -1.78
N LEU A 200 12.79 5.64 -2.82
CA LEU A 200 12.75 4.44 -3.66
C LEU A 200 13.22 4.70 -5.09
N ALA A 201 13.90 5.82 -5.34
CA ALA A 201 14.31 6.19 -6.70
C ALA A 201 15.11 5.07 -7.39
N ALA A 202 16.05 4.44 -6.66
CA ALA A 202 16.87 3.36 -7.19
C ALA A 202 16.07 2.07 -7.44
N GLU A 203 15.20 1.67 -6.51
CA GLU A 203 14.34 0.50 -6.64
C GLU A 203 13.33 0.66 -7.78
N LEU A 204 12.72 1.85 -7.90
CA LEU A 204 11.76 2.15 -8.97
C LEU A 204 12.42 2.17 -10.35
N ASP A 205 13.64 2.70 -10.47
CA ASP A 205 14.42 2.64 -11.71
C ASP A 205 14.82 1.19 -12.04
N ALA A 206 15.18 0.38 -11.05
CA ALA A 206 15.45 -1.04 -11.26
C ALA A 206 14.19 -1.79 -11.72
N LEU A 207 13.03 -1.54 -11.11
CA LEU A 207 11.75 -2.12 -11.54
C LEU A 207 11.37 -1.67 -12.96
N ARG A 208 11.61 -0.41 -13.31
CA ARG A 208 11.45 0.09 -14.69
C ARG A 208 12.33 -0.68 -15.67
N ARG A 209 13.61 -0.86 -15.35
CA ARG A 209 14.57 -1.57 -16.22
C ARG A 209 14.25 -3.05 -16.37
N SER A 210 13.65 -3.68 -15.35
CA SER A 210 13.20 -5.08 -15.43
C SER A 210 11.92 -5.25 -16.25
N GLY A 211 11.29 -4.16 -16.70
CA GLY A 211 10.02 -4.23 -17.43
C GLY A 211 8.81 -4.52 -16.55
N MET A 212 8.93 -4.40 -15.22
CA MET A 212 7.81 -4.57 -14.29
C MET A 212 6.66 -3.63 -14.65
N PRO A 213 5.43 -4.14 -14.83
CA PRO A 213 4.26 -3.29 -15.01
C PRO A 213 3.95 -2.55 -13.70
N VAL A 214 4.18 -1.24 -13.67
CA VAL A 214 3.89 -0.39 -12.51
C VAL A 214 2.85 0.66 -12.88
N ARG A 215 1.79 0.79 -12.07
CA ARG A 215 0.82 1.87 -12.15
C ARG A 215 0.91 2.71 -10.89
N ALA A 216 1.29 3.97 -11.03
CA ALA A 216 1.28 4.95 -9.94
C ALA A 216 0.01 5.81 -10.04
N VAL A 217 -0.71 5.96 -8.92
CA VAL A 217 -1.97 6.70 -8.84
C VAL A 217 -1.88 7.70 -7.71
N TRP A 218 -2.28 8.94 -7.95
CA TRP A 218 -2.23 10.01 -6.95
C TRP A 218 -3.50 10.86 -7.01
N ALA A 219 -4.01 11.24 -5.84
CA ALA A 219 -5.19 12.08 -5.75
C ALA A 219 -4.80 13.57 -5.76
N GLU A 220 -5.47 14.37 -6.61
CA GLU A 220 -5.15 15.78 -6.82
C GLU A 220 -5.23 16.67 -5.56
N GLY A 221 -6.06 16.27 -4.59
CA GLY A 221 -6.21 16.94 -3.30
C GLY A 221 -5.39 16.35 -2.17
N ASP A 222 -4.43 15.45 -2.44
CA ASP A 222 -3.59 14.82 -1.42
C ASP A 222 -2.66 15.85 -0.77
N VAL A 223 -2.89 16.11 0.52
CA VAL A 223 -2.06 17.00 1.34
C VAL A 223 -1.01 16.25 2.17
N ILE A 224 -1.10 14.92 2.20
CA ILE A 224 -0.16 14.04 2.91
C ILE A 224 1.06 13.77 2.03
N ILE A 225 0.83 13.32 0.79
CA ILE A 225 1.88 13.11 -0.20
C ILE A 225 1.84 14.26 -1.21
N PRO A 226 2.79 15.20 -1.14
CA PRO A 226 2.82 16.33 -2.05
C PRO A 226 2.99 15.91 -3.52
N LYS A 227 2.44 16.70 -4.43
CA LYS A 227 2.55 16.47 -5.87
C LYS A 227 4.00 16.28 -6.31
N ALA A 228 4.93 17.10 -5.79
CA ALA A 228 6.34 16.99 -6.12
C ALA A 228 6.97 15.63 -5.71
N CYS A 229 6.51 15.03 -4.61
CA CYS A 229 6.93 13.69 -4.21
C CYS A 229 6.42 12.64 -5.20
N PHE A 230 5.17 12.75 -5.63
CA PHE A 230 4.60 11.87 -6.66
C PHE A 230 5.27 12.04 -8.02
N GLU A 231 5.56 13.28 -8.42
CA GLU A 231 6.25 13.57 -9.68
C GLU A 231 7.66 12.97 -9.70
N SER A 232 8.44 13.13 -8.63
CA SER A 232 9.78 12.51 -8.53
C SER A 232 9.74 10.98 -8.57
N LEU A 233 8.69 10.36 -8.00
CA LEU A 233 8.46 8.93 -8.13
C LEU A 233 8.17 8.52 -9.58
N CYS A 234 7.34 9.27 -10.29
CA CYS A 234 7.03 9.05 -11.71
C CYS A 234 8.26 9.22 -12.60
N GLU A 235 9.13 10.17 -12.28
CA GLU A 235 10.43 10.36 -12.98
C GLU A 235 11.30 9.10 -12.84
N ALA A 236 11.44 8.55 -11.64
CA ALA A 236 12.17 7.31 -11.42
C ALA A 236 11.56 6.11 -12.18
N LEU A 237 10.24 6.06 -12.29
CA LEU A 237 9.51 5.06 -13.09
C LEU A 237 9.61 5.30 -14.60
N GLY A 238 10.07 6.47 -15.05
CA GLY A 238 10.16 6.85 -16.47
C GLY A 238 8.81 6.90 -17.18
N ARG A 239 7.70 7.12 -16.44
CA ARG A 239 6.35 7.19 -16.97
C ARG A 239 5.45 8.12 -16.15
N PRO A 240 4.46 8.76 -16.75
CA PRO A 240 3.49 9.54 -16.00
C PRO A 240 2.62 8.63 -15.14
N GLY A 241 2.21 9.15 -14.00
CA GLY A 241 1.21 8.50 -13.14
C GLY A 241 -0.22 8.92 -13.52
N THR A 242 -1.18 8.21 -12.96
CA THR A 242 -2.61 8.53 -13.08
C THR A 242 -3.01 9.50 -11.96
N VAL A 243 -3.66 10.61 -12.30
CA VAL A 243 -4.22 11.55 -11.33
C VAL A 243 -5.71 11.28 -11.21
N VAL A 244 -6.20 11.15 -9.98
CA VAL A 244 -7.62 10.93 -9.67
C VAL A 244 -8.16 12.06 -8.80
N ARG A 245 -9.48 12.22 -8.79
CA ARG A 245 -10.15 13.13 -7.86
C ARG A 245 -10.15 12.54 -6.46
N GLY A 246 -9.96 13.39 -5.46
CA GLY A 246 -10.03 13.00 -4.06
C GLY A 246 -8.85 13.51 -3.25
N ARG A 247 -8.68 12.91 -2.07
CA ARG A 247 -7.63 13.21 -1.10
C ARG A 247 -6.78 11.96 -0.83
N HIS A 248 -5.89 12.03 0.16
CA HIS A 248 -5.03 10.89 0.49
C HIS A 248 -5.80 9.59 0.71
N SER A 249 -6.91 9.66 1.43
CA SER A 249 -7.73 8.50 1.80
C SER A 249 -8.90 8.23 0.83
N TRP A 250 -8.85 8.71 -0.43
CA TRP A 250 -9.94 8.65 -1.39
C TRP A 250 -10.51 7.24 -1.62
N LEU A 251 -9.67 6.21 -1.62
CA LEU A 251 -10.11 4.83 -1.82
C LEU A 251 -11.00 4.30 -0.66
N LEU A 252 -10.94 4.93 0.52
CA LEU A 252 -11.86 4.66 1.64
C LEU A 252 -13.20 5.37 1.43
N ALA A 253 -13.14 6.59 0.91
CA ALA A 253 -14.29 7.43 0.65
C ALA A 253 -15.06 6.99 -0.60
N ASP A 254 -14.35 6.60 -1.67
CA ASP A 254 -14.90 6.20 -2.97
C ASP A 254 -14.33 4.86 -3.46
N PRO A 255 -14.83 3.73 -2.91
CA PRO A 255 -14.40 2.40 -3.33
C PRO A 255 -14.82 2.04 -4.76
N GLU A 256 -15.78 2.74 -5.37
CA GLU A 256 -16.16 2.54 -6.77
C GLU A 256 -15.08 3.08 -7.71
N SER A 257 -14.68 4.33 -7.54
CA SER A 257 -13.55 4.89 -8.33
C SER A 257 -12.26 4.09 -8.13
N PHE A 258 -12.04 3.53 -6.93
CA PHE A 258 -10.93 2.61 -6.71
C PHE A 258 -11.05 1.34 -7.58
N ALA A 259 -12.24 0.75 -7.65
CA ALA A 259 -12.50 -0.42 -8.50
C ALA A 259 -12.28 -0.10 -9.99
N GLU A 260 -12.71 1.07 -10.46
CA GLU A 260 -12.48 1.53 -11.83
C GLU A 260 -10.98 1.64 -12.14
N VAL A 261 -10.21 2.23 -11.24
CA VAL A 261 -8.75 2.32 -11.37
C VAL A 261 -8.11 0.93 -11.44
N MET A 262 -8.62 -0.03 -10.67
CA MET A 262 -8.07 -1.40 -10.63
C MET A 262 -8.48 -2.28 -11.80
N ALA A 263 -9.60 -1.99 -12.46
CA ALA A 263 -10.20 -2.88 -13.46
C ALA A 263 -9.23 -3.25 -14.60
N GLU A 264 -8.53 -2.28 -15.18
CA GLU A 264 -7.55 -2.52 -16.24
C GLU A 264 -6.39 -3.41 -15.77
N THR A 265 -5.87 -3.14 -14.56
CA THR A 265 -4.76 -3.92 -13.98
C THR A 265 -5.18 -5.38 -13.75
N VAL A 266 -6.38 -5.58 -13.22
CA VAL A 266 -6.94 -6.93 -12.97
C VAL A 266 -7.18 -7.66 -14.29
N ALA A 267 -7.77 -7.00 -15.29
CA ALA A 267 -7.97 -7.59 -16.61
C ALA A 267 -6.66 -8.00 -17.29
N ALA A 268 -5.63 -7.14 -17.21
CA ALA A 268 -4.31 -7.45 -17.74
C ALA A 268 -3.66 -8.63 -17.00
N ALA A 269 -3.81 -8.72 -15.67
CA ALA A 269 -3.30 -9.85 -14.89
C ALA A 269 -4.03 -11.15 -15.23
N ALA A 270 -5.34 -11.12 -15.40
CA ALA A 270 -6.15 -12.29 -15.76
C ALA A 270 -5.82 -12.83 -17.14
N SER A 271 -5.31 -12.01 -18.07
CA SER A 271 -4.94 -12.42 -19.41
C SER A 271 -3.59 -13.14 -19.52
N VAL A 272 -2.76 -13.10 -18.47
CA VAL A 272 -1.44 -13.78 -18.44
C VAL A 272 -1.62 -15.22 -17.98
N PRO A 273 -1.30 -16.24 -18.80
CA PRO A 273 -1.34 -17.63 -18.36
C PRO A 273 -0.41 -17.87 -17.17
N PRO A 274 -0.80 -18.70 -16.19
CA PRO A 274 0.02 -18.99 -15.00
C PRO A 274 1.46 -19.44 -15.30
N ALA A 275 1.67 -20.22 -16.37
CA ALA A 275 3.00 -20.65 -16.82
C ALA A 275 3.89 -19.51 -17.35
N ALA A 276 3.32 -18.50 -18.00
CA ALA A 276 4.06 -17.33 -18.50
C ALA A 276 4.41 -16.34 -17.37
N ALA A 277 3.60 -16.28 -16.33
CA ALA A 277 3.88 -15.50 -15.13
C ALA A 277 5.10 -16.07 -14.37
N ALA A 278 5.19 -17.39 -14.24
CA ALA A 278 6.32 -18.06 -13.61
C ALA A 278 7.64 -17.92 -14.42
N ALA A 279 7.56 -17.94 -15.76
CA ALA A 279 8.75 -17.78 -16.62
C ALA A 279 9.36 -16.36 -16.56
N ARG A 280 8.54 -15.31 -16.43
CA ARG A 280 9.01 -13.93 -16.22
C ARG A 280 9.65 -13.72 -14.84
N ALA A 281 9.32 -14.57 -13.89
CA ALA A 281 9.83 -14.55 -12.54
C ALA A 281 11.21 -15.19 -12.40
N ALA A 282 11.62 -16.03 -13.37
CA ALA A 282 12.84 -16.82 -13.34
C ALA A 282 13.99 -16.26 -14.20
N GLY A 283 13.77 -15.22 -14.99
CA GLY A 283 14.76 -14.54 -15.83
C GLY A 283 15.09 -13.15 -15.34
#